data_18c237c7024610567e882258d526680a
#
_entry.id   18c237c7024610567e882258d526680a
#
_cell.length_a   1.000
_cell.length_b   1.000
_cell.length_c   1.000
_cell.angle_alpha   90.00
_cell.angle_beta   90.00
_cell.angle_gamma   90.00
#
_symmetry.space_group_name_H-M   'P 1'
#
loop_
_entity.id
_entity.type
_entity.pdbx_description
1 polymer ?
#
loop_
_entity_poly.entity_id
_entity_poly.type
_entity_poly.pdbx_seq_one_letter_code
_entity_poly.pdbx_strand_id
1 'polypeptide(L)'
;MHRLTPFILALVLAVPASGQALKDHNAKADVFFDADRIEVQDRADRAILSGNVRVRQGPLTLNAARLTVAYAKASGSNRGGVDVERLDATGGVVVTSATETARGDIAIYDLTRRIITMLGDVTLVQRQNELRGGRLVIDLNTGRSVVDGSSIAGAPDGAIGTSGNGRVSGRFTVAPRDEGSDK
;
A
#
# COMPACT_ATOMS: atom_id res chain seq x y z
N MET A 1 36.78 48.30 -26.27
CA MET A 1 36.14 48.17 -24.93
C MET A 1 35.02 47.13 -25.06
N HIS A 2 35.33 45.84 -24.77
CA HIS A 2 34.39 44.71 -24.91
C HIS A 2 33.78 44.47 -23.51
N ARG A 3 32.48 44.67 -23.38
CA ARG A 3 31.73 44.32 -22.17
C ARG A 3 31.23 42.89 -22.30
N LEU A 4 31.87 41.96 -21.54
CA LEU A 4 31.35 40.62 -21.35
C LEU A 4 30.19 40.67 -20.36
N THR A 5 29.02 40.28 -20.78
CA THR A 5 27.86 39.95 -19.93
C THR A 5 27.97 38.52 -19.47
N PRO A 6 27.92 38.19 -18.16
CA PRO A 6 27.88 36.83 -17.70
C PRO A 6 26.46 36.28 -17.85
N PHE A 7 26.33 35.21 -18.61
CA PHE A 7 25.10 34.41 -18.76
C PHE A 7 24.94 33.51 -17.51
N ILE A 8 24.08 33.90 -16.60
CA ILE A 8 23.76 33.09 -15.42
C ILE A 8 22.83 31.99 -15.88
N LEU A 9 23.35 30.77 -16.03
CA LEU A 9 22.61 29.54 -16.27
C LEU A 9 21.90 29.13 -14.97
N ALA A 10 20.62 29.46 -14.84
CA ALA A 10 19.79 29.00 -13.74
C ALA A 10 19.49 27.48 -13.92
N LEU A 11 20.20 26.65 -13.16
CA LEU A 11 19.97 25.22 -13.06
C LEU A 11 18.67 24.99 -12.26
N VAL A 12 17.55 24.77 -12.94
CA VAL A 12 16.28 24.36 -12.34
C VAL A 12 16.44 22.93 -11.86
N LEU A 13 16.67 22.76 -10.56
CA LEU A 13 16.59 21.48 -9.88
C LEU A 13 15.11 21.01 -9.88
N ALA A 14 14.73 20.18 -10.85
CA ALA A 14 13.49 19.45 -10.80
C ALA A 14 13.57 18.46 -9.62
N VAL A 15 12.93 18.81 -8.50
CA VAL A 15 12.76 17.90 -7.37
C VAL A 15 11.79 16.80 -7.84
N PRO A 16 12.21 15.52 -7.93
CA PRO A 16 11.28 14.45 -8.21
C PRO A 16 10.28 14.41 -7.06
N ALA A 17 9.00 14.57 -7.35
CA ALA A 17 7.90 14.30 -6.40
C ALA A 17 7.89 12.79 -6.17
N SER A 18 8.79 12.30 -5.32
CA SER A 18 8.80 10.93 -4.85
C SER A 18 7.53 10.75 -4.03
N GLY A 19 6.54 10.03 -4.57
CA GLY A 19 5.42 9.51 -3.80
C GLY A 19 6.00 8.62 -2.71
N GLN A 20 6.13 9.14 -1.51
CA GLN A 20 6.63 8.39 -0.34
C GLN A 20 5.47 7.64 0.28
N ALA A 21 4.98 6.61 -0.45
CA ALA A 21 3.99 5.70 0.04
C ALA A 21 4.58 4.93 1.22
N LEU A 22 4.00 5.08 2.41
CA LEU A 22 4.28 4.26 3.61
C LEU A 22 5.77 4.11 4.01
N LYS A 23 6.65 5.03 3.58
CA LYS A 23 8.09 4.95 3.82
C LYS A 23 8.47 4.93 5.30
N ASP A 24 7.63 5.53 6.16
CA ASP A 24 7.87 5.60 7.60
C ASP A 24 7.18 4.46 8.37
N HIS A 25 6.70 3.42 7.66
CA HIS A 25 6.06 2.28 8.31
C HIS A 25 7.09 1.42 9.06
N ASN A 26 6.96 1.35 10.39
CA ASN A 26 7.76 0.47 11.22
C ASN A 26 7.16 -0.95 11.23
N ALA A 27 7.63 -1.83 10.34
CA ALA A 27 7.19 -3.22 10.28
C ALA A 27 7.54 -4.06 11.53
N LYS A 28 8.33 -3.52 12.47
CA LYS A 28 8.65 -4.15 13.76
C LYS A 28 7.76 -3.63 14.89
N ALA A 29 6.84 -2.69 14.62
CA ALA A 29 5.87 -2.24 15.61
C ALA A 29 4.89 -3.37 15.93
N ASP A 30 4.39 -3.39 17.16
CA ASP A 30 3.37 -4.34 17.59
C ASP A 30 2.14 -4.27 16.67
N VAL A 31 1.57 -5.44 16.39
CA VAL A 31 0.36 -5.60 15.59
C VAL A 31 -0.82 -5.84 16.52
N PHE A 32 -1.81 -4.97 16.48
CA PHE A 32 -3.05 -5.06 17.24
C PHE A 32 -4.20 -5.50 16.36
N PHE A 33 -5.06 -6.39 16.86
CA PHE A 33 -6.22 -6.93 16.15
C PHE A 33 -7.49 -6.72 16.96
N ASP A 34 -8.57 -6.35 16.25
CA ASP A 34 -9.94 -6.35 16.76
C ASP A 34 -10.82 -7.11 15.76
N ALA A 35 -11.73 -7.95 16.23
CA ALA A 35 -12.69 -8.69 15.39
C ALA A 35 -13.86 -9.20 16.24
N ASP A 36 -15.00 -9.53 15.60
CA ASP A 36 -16.14 -10.14 16.29
C ASP A 36 -15.82 -11.57 16.75
N ARG A 37 -14.97 -12.27 16.02
CA ARG A 37 -14.55 -13.65 16.32
C ARG A 37 -13.09 -13.88 15.95
N ILE A 38 -12.36 -14.56 16.84
CA ILE A 38 -10.99 -15.03 16.61
C ILE A 38 -10.95 -16.53 16.86
N GLU A 39 -10.38 -17.28 15.92
CA GLU A 39 -10.14 -18.71 15.99
C GLU A 39 -8.65 -18.98 15.82
N VAL A 40 -8.02 -19.57 16.83
CA VAL A 40 -6.59 -19.92 16.81
C VAL A 40 -6.44 -21.40 16.44
N GLN A 41 -5.62 -21.67 15.44
CA GLN A 41 -5.34 -23.02 14.93
C GLN A 41 -3.86 -23.36 15.16
N ASP A 42 -3.49 -23.74 16.36
CA ASP A 42 -2.09 -23.96 16.79
C ASP A 42 -1.32 -24.98 15.94
N ARG A 43 -2.02 -26.03 15.44
CA ARG A 43 -1.38 -27.03 14.59
C ARG A 43 -1.06 -26.54 13.19
N ALA A 44 -1.69 -25.47 12.76
CA ALA A 44 -1.52 -24.87 11.45
C ALA A 44 -0.79 -23.52 11.51
N ASP A 45 -0.29 -23.14 12.69
CA ASP A 45 0.43 -21.90 12.98
C ASP A 45 -0.30 -20.68 12.37
N ARG A 46 -1.61 -20.59 12.61
CA ARG A 46 -2.44 -19.50 12.09
C ARG A 46 -3.60 -19.14 13.01
N ALA A 47 -4.02 -17.89 12.91
CA ALA A 47 -5.26 -17.37 13.48
C ALA A 47 -6.18 -16.87 12.39
N ILE A 48 -7.51 -17.05 12.57
CA ILE A 48 -8.53 -16.58 11.66
C ILE A 48 -9.42 -15.62 12.42
N LEU A 49 -9.49 -14.39 11.93
CA LEU A 49 -10.36 -13.35 12.45
C LEU A 49 -11.51 -13.12 11.49
N SER A 50 -12.73 -12.91 12.00
CA SER A 50 -13.91 -12.70 11.19
C SER A 50 -14.90 -11.76 11.85
N GLY A 51 -15.58 -10.96 11.00
CA GLY A 51 -16.51 -9.92 11.39
C GLY A 51 -15.79 -8.64 11.87
N ASN A 52 -16.03 -7.52 11.20
CA ASN A 52 -15.53 -6.19 11.56
C ASN A 52 -14.03 -6.15 11.88
N VAL A 53 -13.23 -6.91 11.13
CA VAL A 53 -11.81 -7.05 11.41
C VAL A 53 -11.09 -5.72 11.23
N ARG A 54 -10.32 -5.33 12.25
CA ARG A 54 -9.42 -4.18 12.21
C ARG A 54 -8.04 -4.58 12.69
N VAL A 55 -7.02 -4.24 11.91
CA VAL A 55 -5.61 -4.42 12.26
C VAL A 55 -4.94 -3.07 12.31
N ARG A 56 -4.07 -2.86 13.30
CA ARG A 56 -3.27 -1.63 13.44
C ARG A 56 -1.81 -2.00 13.67
N GLN A 57 -0.92 -1.36 12.91
CA GLN A 57 0.52 -1.45 13.09
C GLN A 57 1.14 -0.07 12.88
N GLY A 58 1.52 0.62 13.94
CA GLY A 58 1.94 2.01 13.86
C GLY A 58 0.86 2.88 13.20
N PRO A 59 1.18 3.65 12.15
CA PRO A 59 0.22 4.49 11.43
C PRO A 59 -0.66 3.73 10.44
N LEU A 60 -0.37 2.44 10.20
CA LEU A 60 -1.11 1.61 9.25
C LEU A 60 -2.33 0.99 9.91
N THR A 61 -3.47 1.11 9.24
CA THR A 61 -4.72 0.43 9.62
C THR A 61 -5.23 -0.37 8.44
N LEU A 62 -5.65 -1.62 8.68
CA LEU A 62 -6.35 -2.47 7.72
C LEU A 62 -7.71 -2.82 8.29
N ASN A 63 -8.77 -2.66 7.48
CA ASN A 63 -10.12 -3.12 7.79
C ASN A 63 -10.55 -4.14 6.73
N ALA A 64 -11.25 -5.22 7.16
CA ALA A 64 -11.73 -6.28 6.29
C ALA A 64 -12.88 -7.05 6.94
N ALA A 65 -13.60 -7.88 6.18
CA ALA A 65 -14.58 -8.80 6.76
C ALA A 65 -13.91 -10.02 7.39
N ARG A 66 -12.78 -10.46 6.84
CA ARG A 66 -12.03 -11.64 7.30
C ARG A 66 -10.53 -11.42 7.15
N LEU A 67 -9.76 -11.94 8.11
CA LEU A 67 -8.30 -11.94 8.10
C LEU A 67 -7.78 -13.32 8.53
N THR A 68 -6.83 -13.85 7.78
CA THR A 68 -6.00 -14.99 8.20
C THR A 68 -4.60 -14.47 8.52
N VAL A 69 -4.11 -14.78 9.69
CA VAL A 69 -2.76 -14.43 10.19
C VAL A 69 -1.95 -15.71 10.21
N ALA A 70 -0.90 -15.79 9.39
CA ALA A 70 0.10 -16.85 9.49
C ALA A 70 1.27 -16.35 10.35
N TYR A 71 1.72 -17.19 11.26
CA TYR A 71 2.80 -16.88 12.19
C TYR A 71 3.74 -18.07 12.39
N ALA A 72 4.96 -17.79 12.81
CA ALA A 72 5.89 -18.80 13.28
C ALA A 72 6.16 -18.62 14.79
N LYS A 73 6.61 -19.68 15.45
CA LYS A 73 7.12 -19.59 16.81
C LYS A 73 8.42 -18.81 16.79
N ALA A 74 8.52 -17.74 17.57
CA ALA A 74 9.72 -16.92 17.63
C ALA A 74 10.91 -17.73 18.12
N SER A 75 11.91 -17.90 17.25
CA SER A 75 13.15 -18.62 17.58
C SER A 75 14.00 -17.78 18.52
N GLY A 76 14.27 -18.29 19.73
CA GLY A 76 15.22 -17.69 20.67
C GLY A 76 14.64 -16.73 21.70
N SER A 77 13.33 -16.55 21.80
CA SER A 77 12.74 -15.80 22.90
C SER A 77 12.33 -16.73 24.05
N ASN A 78 12.96 -16.59 25.23
CA ASN A 78 12.53 -17.24 26.46
C ASN A 78 11.15 -16.76 26.96
N ARG A 79 10.43 -15.92 26.17
CA ARG A 79 9.16 -15.30 26.54
C ARG A 79 7.96 -15.76 25.72
N GLY A 80 8.10 -16.80 24.87
CA GLY A 80 6.96 -17.36 24.15
C GLY A 80 6.26 -16.35 23.24
N GLY A 81 6.99 -15.73 22.32
CA GLY A 81 6.42 -14.85 21.29
C GLY A 81 6.10 -15.60 19.99
N VAL A 82 5.31 -14.96 19.13
CA VAL A 82 5.07 -15.39 17.76
C VAL A 82 5.57 -14.31 16.81
N ASP A 83 6.16 -14.73 15.69
CA ASP A 83 6.53 -13.85 14.59
C ASP A 83 5.43 -13.92 13.53
N VAL A 84 4.74 -12.81 13.28
CA VAL A 84 3.73 -12.72 12.23
C VAL A 84 4.45 -12.63 10.88
N GLU A 85 4.17 -13.59 10.01
CA GLU A 85 4.82 -13.68 8.69
C GLU A 85 3.95 -13.11 7.57
N ARG A 86 2.64 -13.37 7.63
CA ARG A 86 1.71 -13.00 6.56
C ARG A 86 0.30 -12.74 7.07
N LEU A 87 -0.34 -11.75 6.45
CA LEU A 87 -1.75 -11.42 6.64
C LEU A 87 -2.48 -11.55 5.30
N ASP A 88 -3.55 -12.34 5.25
CA ASP A 88 -4.44 -12.48 4.10
C ASP A 88 -5.82 -11.94 4.49
N ALA A 89 -6.19 -10.78 3.96
CA ALA A 89 -7.44 -10.10 4.23
C ALA A 89 -8.40 -10.21 3.04
N THR A 90 -9.70 -10.41 3.31
CA THR A 90 -10.73 -10.52 2.28
C THR A 90 -12.02 -9.83 2.71
N GLY A 91 -12.83 -9.42 1.71
CA GLY A 91 -14.15 -8.84 1.93
C GLY A 91 -14.11 -7.33 2.18
N GLY A 92 -13.94 -6.56 1.10
CA GLY A 92 -13.96 -5.11 1.14
C GLY A 92 -12.79 -4.52 1.94
N VAL A 93 -11.58 -4.87 1.53
CA VAL A 93 -10.36 -4.48 2.26
C VAL A 93 -10.06 -3.00 2.07
N VAL A 94 -9.81 -2.31 3.17
CA VAL A 94 -9.35 -0.91 3.18
C VAL A 94 -8.07 -0.83 3.99
N VAL A 95 -6.99 -0.37 3.35
CA VAL A 95 -5.70 -0.08 3.99
C VAL A 95 -5.52 1.43 4.02
N THR A 96 -5.26 1.98 5.20
CA THR A 96 -5.09 3.42 5.40
C THR A 96 -3.77 3.68 6.12
N SER A 97 -3.04 4.68 5.64
CA SER A 97 -1.88 5.27 6.31
C SER A 97 -2.12 6.76 6.57
N ALA A 98 -1.11 7.47 7.05
CA ALA A 98 -1.21 8.91 7.28
C ALA A 98 -1.51 9.73 6.00
N THR A 99 -1.09 9.26 4.82
CA THR A 99 -1.14 10.02 3.55
C THR A 99 -1.90 9.31 2.44
N GLU A 100 -2.25 8.04 2.64
CA GLU A 100 -2.78 7.18 1.57
C GLU A 100 -3.92 6.30 2.06
N THR A 101 -4.85 6.02 1.16
CA THR A 101 -5.89 5.02 1.36
C THR A 101 -5.98 4.14 0.13
N ALA A 102 -5.83 2.84 0.32
CA ALA A 102 -6.02 1.83 -0.72
C ALA A 102 -7.26 0.98 -0.41
N ARG A 103 -8.02 0.62 -1.43
CA ARG A 103 -9.19 -0.26 -1.36
C ARG A 103 -9.05 -1.38 -2.37
N GLY A 104 -9.65 -2.53 -2.08
CA GLY A 104 -9.69 -3.68 -2.97
C GLY A 104 -10.51 -4.82 -2.33
N ASP A 105 -10.68 -5.92 -3.04
CA ASP A 105 -11.43 -7.07 -2.53
C ASP A 105 -10.59 -7.94 -1.61
N ILE A 106 -9.30 -8.06 -1.93
CA ILE A 106 -8.32 -8.90 -1.24
C ILE A 106 -7.05 -8.07 -0.98
N ALA A 107 -6.44 -8.26 0.18
CA ALA A 107 -5.08 -7.79 0.44
C ALA A 107 -4.24 -8.89 1.07
N ILE A 108 -2.99 -8.97 0.62
CA ILE A 108 -1.97 -9.87 1.13
C ILE A 108 -0.81 -9.00 1.61
N TYR A 109 -0.49 -9.09 2.88
CA TYR A 109 0.69 -8.43 3.44
C TYR A 109 1.73 -9.49 3.84
N ASP A 110 2.83 -9.55 3.09
CA ASP A 110 4.02 -10.33 3.41
C ASP A 110 4.92 -9.45 4.32
N LEU A 111 4.92 -9.74 5.62
CA LEU A 111 5.69 -8.96 6.59
C LEU A 111 7.19 -9.19 6.44
N THR A 112 7.60 -10.39 6.04
CA THR A 112 9.01 -10.73 5.82
C THR A 112 9.61 -9.93 4.67
N ARG A 113 8.89 -9.83 3.55
CA ARG A 113 9.30 -9.05 2.38
C ARG A 113 8.94 -7.58 2.48
N ARG A 114 8.01 -7.24 3.37
CA ARG A 114 7.42 -5.90 3.54
C ARG A 114 6.70 -5.43 2.27
N ILE A 115 5.92 -6.33 1.68
CA ILE A 115 5.15 -6.08 0.46
C ILE A 115 3.66 -6.26 0.76
N ILE A 116 2.86 -5.26 0.38
CA ILE A 116 1.39 -5.36 0.37
C ILE A 116 0.95 -5.52 -1.08
N THR A 117 0.16 -6.55 -1.36
CA THR A 117 -0.50 -6.76 -2.66
C THR A 117 -2.00 -6.68 -2.46
N MET A 118 -2.68 -5.83 -3.22
CA MET A 118 -4.13 -5.75 -3.25
C MET A 118 -4.66 -6.14 -4.63
N LEU A 119 -5.81 -6.81 -4.65
CA LEU A 119 -6.45 -7.36 -5.84
C LEU A 119 -7.95 -7.02 -5.84
N GLY A 120 -8.53 -6.91 -7.05
CA GLY A 120 -9.96 -6.68 -7.31
C GLY A 120 -10.35 -5.22 -7.10
N ASP A 121 -10.84 -4.56 -8.15
CA ASP A 121 -11.32 -3.17 -8.18
C ASP A 121 -10.51 -2.21 -7.30
N VAL A 122 -9.18 -2.23 -7.51
CA VAL A 122 -8.26 -1.51 -6.64
C VAL A 122 -8.34 -0.01 -6.90
N THR A 123 -8.47 0.74 -5.81
CA THR A 123 -8.35 2.21 -5.81
C THR A 123 -7.26 2.62 -4.83
N LEU A 124 -6.31 3.45 -5.29
CA LEU A 124 -5.30 4.09 -4.46
C LEU A 124 -5.52 5.60 -4.47
N VAL A 125 -5.78 6.17 -3.32
CA VAL A 125 -5.89 7.62 -3.11
C VAL A 125 -4.68 8.10 -2.34
N GLN A 126 -3.93 9.06 -2.92
CA GLN A 126 -2.79 9.73 -2.33
C GLN A 126 -3.05 11.24 -2.35
N ARG A 127 -3.37 11.82 -1.19
CA ARG A 127 -3.78 13.23 -1.10
C ARG A 127 -4.98 13.52 -2.01
N GLN A 128 -4.77 14.24 -3.13
CA GLN A 128 -5.79 14.60 -4.13
C GLN A 128 -5.72 13.75 -5.40
N ASN A 129 -4.77 12.84 -5.48
CA ASN A 129 -4.56 11.96 -6.62
C ASN A 129 -5.27 10.64 -6.40
N GLU A 130 -5.85 10.09 -7.46
CA GLU A 130 -6.54 8.81 -7.44
C GLU A 130 -6.08 7.95 -8.61
N LEU A 131 -5.75 6.70 -8.33
CA LEU A 131 -5.42 5.67 -9.32
C LEU A 131 -6.38 4.49 -9.14
N ARG A 132 -6.80 3.89 -10.26
CA ARG A 132 -7.67 2.71 -10.29
C ARG A 132 -7.08 1.65 -11.19
N GLY A 133 -7.20 0.39 -10.78
CA GLY A 133 -6.72 -0.76 -11.53
C GLY A 133 -7.24 -2.07 -10.94
N GLY A 134 -6.74 -3.18 -11.44
CA GLY A 134 -7.10 -4.52 -10.95
C GLY A 134 -6.16 -5.05 -9.86
N ARG A 135 -4.94 -4.49 -9.78
CA ARG A 135 -3.91 -4.89 -8.83
C ARG A 135 -3.08 -3.70 -8.38
N LEU A 136 -2.74 -3.67 -7.08
CA LEU A 136 -1.80 -2.72 -6.49
C LEU A 136 -0.74 -3.50 -5.73
N VAL A 137 0.52 -3.15 -5.94
CA VAL A 137 1.66 -3.64 -5.15
C VAL A 137 2.34 -2.45 -4.48
N ILE A 138 2.48 -2.51 -3.17
CA ILE A 138 3.17 -1.51 -2.36
C ILE A 138 4.41 -2.17 -1.74
N ASP A 139 5.57 -1.66 -2.06
CA ASP A 139 6.84 -2.04 -1.43
C ASP A 139 7.16 -1.05 -0.31
N LEU A 140 7.03 -1.52 0.94
CA LEU A 140 7.26 -0.71 2.13
C LEU A 140 8.75 -0.41 2.39
N ASN A 141 9.68 -1.13 1.73
CA ASN A 141 11.12 -0.86 1.85
C ASN A 141 11.52 0.35 1.02
N THR A 142 10.94 0.45 -0.18
CA THR A 142 11.28 1.50 -1.15
C THR A 142 10.27 2.65 -1.17
N GLY A 143 9.07 2.43 -0.60
CA GLY A 143 7.94 3.35 -0.70
C GLY A 143 7.33 3.40 -2.11
N ARG A 144 7.61 2.40 -2.95
CA ARG A 144 7.10 2.34 -4.33
C ARG A 144 5.74 1.66 -4.36
N SER A 145 4.79 2.29 -5.06
CA SER A 145 3.48 1.71 -5.37
C SER A 145 3.33 1.52 -6.88
N VAL A 146 2.87 0.35 -7.29
CA VAL A 146 2.60 0.01 -8.71
C VAL A 146 1.14 -0.42 -8.82
N VAL A 147 0.40 0.21 -9.73
CA VAL A 147 -0.98 -0.16 -10.07
C VAL A 147 -0.98 -0.78 -11.46
N ASP A 148 -1.53 -1.98 -11.57
CA ASP A 148 -1.71 -2.72 -12.82
C ASP A 148 -3.20 -2.77 -13.18
N GLY A 149 -3.52 -2.78 -14.48
CA GLY A 149 -4.90 -2.83 -14.95
C GLY A 149 -5.57 -4.20 -14.75
N SER A 150 -4.80 -5.28 -14.71
CA SER A 150 -5.26 -6.65 -14.47
C SER A 150 -4.99 -7.09 -13.04
N SER A 151 -5.91 -7.85 -12.45
CA SER A 151 -5.70 -8.52 -11.15
C SER A 151 -4.70 -9.67 -11.23
N ILE A 152 -4.43 -10.18 -12.43
CA ILE A 152 -3.44 -11.24 -12.69
C ILE A 152 -2.26 -10.63 -13.44
N ALA A 153 -1.06 -10.69 -12.87
CA ALA A 153 0.14 -10.22 -13.53
C ALA A 153 0.39 -11.00 -14.83
N GLY A 154 0.47 -10.29 -15.97
CA GLY A 154 0.72 -10.90 -17.27
C GLY A 154 -0.50 -11.58 -17.92
N ALA A 155 -1.71 -11.42 -17.38
CA ALA A 155 -2.90 -11.90 -18.04
C ALA A 155 -3.14 -11.11 -19.34
N PRO A 156 -3.44 -11.79 -20.46
CA PRO A 156 -3.82 -11.13 -21.69
C PRO A 156 -5.14 -10.36 -21.51
N ASP A 157 -5.31 -9.24 -22.23
CA ASP A 157 -6.56 -8.49 -22.26
C ASP A 157 -7.72 -9.42 -22.60
N GLY A 158 -8.72 -9.50 -21.71
CA GLY A 158 -9.90 -10.34 -21.90
C GLY A 158 -9.90 -11.65 -21.11
N ALA A 159 -8.95 -11.92 -20.22
CA ALA A 159 -9.02 -13.08 -19.32
C ALA A 159 -10.27 -13.00 -18.42
N ILE A 160 -11.02 -14.11 -18.35
CA ILE A 160 -12.24 -14.21 -17.54
C ILE A 160 -11.88 -14.02 -16.06
N GLY A 161 -12.46 -13.02 -15.41
CA GLY A 161 -12.21 -12.67 -14.00
C GLY A 161 -11.46 -11.34 -13.77
N THR A 162 -11.20 -10.58 -14.82
CA THR A 162 -10.73 -9.20 -14.69
C THR A 162 -11.93 -8.28 -14.49
N SER A 163 -12.20 -7.89 -13.27
CA SER A 163 -13.03 -6.71 -12.99
C SER A 163 -12.23 -5.49 -13.42
N GLY A 164 -12.43 -5.05 -14.64
CA GLY A 164 -11.75 -3.90 -15.19
C GLY A 164 -11.20 -4.19 -16.58
N ASN A 165 -11.18 -3.15 -17.40
CA ASN A 165 -10.83 -3.18 -18.82
C ASN A 165 -9.33 -3.41 -19.10
N GLY A 166 -8.60 -4.11 -18.20
CA GLY A 166 -7.16 -4.33 -18.30
C GLY A 166 -6.31 -3.05 -18.26
N ARG A 167 -6.90 -1.91 -17.94
CA ARG A 167 -6.26 -0.60 -17.99
C ARG A 167 -6.23 0.07 -16.61
N VAL A 168 -5.16 0.81 -16.36
CA VAL A 168 -5.08 1.72 -15.21
C VAL A 168 -5.67 3.06 -15.62
N SER A 169 -6.50 3.63 -14.75
CA SER A 169 -6.99 5.00 -14.87
C SER A 169 -6.59 5.82 -13.65
N GLY A 170 -6.49 7.13 -13.81
CA GLY A 170 -6.12 7.98 -12.69
C GLY A 170 -6.41 9.45 -12.94
N ARG A 171 -6.50 10.19 -11.84
CA ARG A 171 -6.61 11.65 -11.83
C ARG A 171 -5.50 12.22 -10.96
N PHE A 172 -4.76 13.17 -11.51
CA PHE A 172 -3.76 13.95 -10.80
C PHE A 172 -4.22 15.41 -10.73
N THR A 173 -4.23 15.96 -9.53
CA THR A 173 -4.51 17.38 -9.31
C THR A 173 -3.21 18.15 -9.43
N VAL A 174 -3.15 19.07 -10.38
CA VAL A 174 -2.00 19.97 -10.58
C VAL A 174 -2.25 21.22 -9.75
N ALA A 175 -1.31 21.57 -8.87
CA ALA A 175 -1.38 22.83 -8.15
C ALA A 175 -1.28 24.01 -9.13
N PRO A 176 -2.07 25.10 -8.94
CA PRO A 176 -1.87 26.32 -9.69
C PRO A 176 -0.43 26.79 -9.58
N ARG A 177 0.18 27.13 -10.70
CA ARG A 177 1.48 27.81 -10.68
C ARG A 177 1.19 29.26 -10.32
N ASP A 178 1.74 29.72 -9.19
CA ASP A 178 1.75 31.16 -8.89
C ASP A 178 2.51 31.86 -10.03
N GLU A 179 1.79 32.49 -10.96
CA GLU A 179 2.39 33.44 -11.87
C GLU A 179 2.83 34.62 -11.01
N GLY A 180 4.12 34.64 -10.68
CA GLY A 180 4.73 35.74 -9.95
C GLY A 180 4.34 37.05 -10.62
N SER A 181 3.67 37.92 -9.89
CA SER A 181 3.35 39.27 -10.29
C SER A 181 4.68 40.03 -10.49
N ASP A 182 5.15 40.08 -11.74
CA ASP A 182 6.10 41.10 -12.15
C ASP A 182 5.43 42.46 -11.99
N LYS A 183 5.88 43.20 -10.99
CA LYS A 183 5.75 44.64 -10.88
C LYS A 183 7.11 45.24 -10.60
#